data_a0be4dce3d7c2bc4c9bb7ee0f28522ba
#
_entry.id   a0be4dce3d7c2bc4c9bb7ee0f28522ba
#
_cell.length_a   1.000
_cell.length_b   1.000
_cell.length_c   1.000
_cell.angle_alpha   90.00
_cell.angle_beta   90.00
_cell.angle_gamma   90.00
#
_symmetry.space_group_name_H-M   'P 1'
#
loop_
_entity.id
_entity.type
_entity.pdbx_description
1 polymer ?
#
loop_
_entity_poly.entity_id
_entity_poly.type
_entity_poly.pdbx_seq_one_letter_code
_entity_poly.pdbx_strand_id
1 'polypeptide(L)'
;MVVTAIGFSLLGVGAASFGGGTDAPDFGSPVNLALGTISLVACLVFQGLAKGSTKQLSVLFGLVVGYVVAIPLGKVDFSGFAGMQLVSLPALMPVMPEFNPSAILSITLLFLVSATETVGDCSALTAVALRRSPTDKELSGAVAADGLVSTLSGCFGCSPVTSFSQNVGLVAMTGVVNRRAIATGAAVLVLAGFVPAVSLVFASLPEAVLGGCTVMMFGNIIVSGFQMIANAGFSQRNITIAALSLAVGIGFTQMGDIFTVLPELLQSVFADNCVAVTFVVAIAASLLLPKDAQVEGPLVTHNEGVGSPAGETLYDVPGEMPGEMPEAVACDSAADLAREAAFGGTGDGAEAERVEKTERTAAE
;
A
#
# COMPACT_ATOMS: atom_id res chain seq x y z
N MET A 1 1.22 -11.21 3.03
CA MET A 1 0.79 -12.03 1.89
C MET A 1 -0.51 -11.50 1.28
N VAL A 2 -1.58 -11.37 2.05
CA VAL A 2 -2.87 -10.89 1.55
C VAL A 2 -2.75 -9.48 0.96
N VAL A 3 -2.14 -8.54 1.65
CA VAL A 3 -1.89 -7.17 1.16
C VAL A 3 -1.11 -7.18 -0.17
N THR A 4 -0.13 -8.06 -0.28
CA THR A 4 0.61 -8.26 -1.53
C THR A 4 -0.30 -8.75 -2.66
N ALA A 5 -1.18 -9.72 -2.37
CA ALA A 5 -2.15 -10.24 -3.33
C ALA A 5 -3.15 -9.17 -3.78
N ILE A 6 -3.65 -8.32 -2.86
CA ILE A 6 -4.49 -7.16 -3.17
C ILE A 6 -3.78 -6.26 -4.19
N GLY A 7 -2.53 -5.89 -3.91
CA GLY A 7 -1.77 -5.04 -4.82
C GLY A 7 -1.62 -5.65 -6.21
N PHE A 8 -1.31 -6.95 -6.30
CA PHE A 8 -1.20 -7.64 -7.59
C PHE A 8 -2.52 -7.73 -8.35
N SER A 9 -3.65 -8.01 -7.67
CA SER A 9 -4.96 -8.08 -8.31
C SER A 9 -5.39 -6.74 -8.90
N LEU A 10 -5.02 -5.65 -8.26
CA LEU A 10 -5.38 -4.30 -8.69
C LEU A 10 -4.49 -3.75 -9.81
N LEU A 11 -3.32 -4.37 -10.09
CA LEU A 11 -2.45 -3.91 -11.18
C LEU A 11 -3.17 -3.96 -12.54
N GLY A 12 -3.98 -5.00 -12.80
CA GLY A 12 -4.77 -5.10 -14.02
C GLY A 12 -5.76 -3.94 -14.18
N VAL A 13 -6.44 -3.57 -13.08
CA VAL A 13 -7.36 -2.43 -13.03
C VAL A 13 -6.60 -1.12 -13.26
N GLY A 14 -5.45 -0.96 -12.61
CA GLY A 14 -4.59 0.22 -12.81
C GLY A 14 -4.11 0.37 -14.25
N ALA A 15 -3.72 -0.73 -14.89
CA ALA A 15 -3.29 -0.75 -16.28
C ALA A 15 -4.46 -0.47 -17.25
N ALA A 16 -5.64 -1.02 -16.98
CA ALA A 16 -6.85 -0.73 -17.73
C ALA A 16 -7.22 0.75 -17.68
N SER A 17 -7.25 1.34 -16.48
CA SER A 17 -7.48 2.78 -16.30
C SER A 17 -6.39 3.62 -16.94
N PHE A 18 -5.12 3.19 -16.90
CA PHE A 18 -4.01 3.88 -17.58
C PHE A 18 -4.23 3.98 -19.10
N GLY A 19 -4.85 2.95 -19.70
CA GLY A 19 -5.27 2.97 -21.10
C GLY A 19 -6.50 3.84 -21.38
N GLY A 20 -7.19 4.33 -20.37
CA GLY A 20 -8.42 5.13 -20.49
C GLY A 20 -9.71 4.38 -20.18
N GLY A 21 -9.62 3.17 -19.59
CA GLY A 21 -10.77 2.29 -19.30
C GLY A 21 -11.09 1.31 -20.41
N THR A 22 -11.28 0.04 -20.06
CA THR A 22 -11.53 -1.05 -21.04
C THR A 22 -12.78 -0.84 -21.88
N ASP A 23 -13.78 -0.17 -21.34
CA ASP A 23 -15.06 0.07 -22.00
C ASP A 23 -15.08 1.36 -22.85
N ALA A 24 -14.00 2.14 -22.78
CA ALA A 24 -13.89 3.38 -23.54
C ALA A 24 -13.56 3.09 -25.02
N PRO A 25 -14.24 3.75 -25.98
CA PRO A 25 -14.00 3.56 -27.40
C PRO A 25 -12.59 3.97 -27.85
N ASP A 26 -11.91 4.77 -27.05
CA ASP A 26 -10.55 5.26 -27.26
C ASP A 26 -9.51 4.59 -26.32
N PHE A 27 -9.83 3.40 -25.80
CA PHE A 27 -8.90 2.63 -24.99
C PHE A 27 -7.57 2.43 -25.71
N GLY A 28 -6.45 2.66 -24.98
CA GLY A 28 -5.11 2.54 -25.53
C GLY A 28 -4.70 3.63 -26.52
N SER A 29 -5.51 4.69 -26.68
CA SER A 29 -5.16 5.81 -27.56
C SER A 29 -3.86 6.49 -27.11
N PRO A 30 -3.07 7.05 -28.06
CA PRO A 30 -1.84 7.77 -27.71
C PRO A 30 -2.08 8.92 -26.71
N VAL A 31 -3.26 9.53 -26.76
CA VAL A 31 -3.64 10.62 -25.85
C VAL A 31 -3.83 10.10 -24.43
N ASN A 32 -4.54 8.99 -24.26
CA ASN A 32 -4.76 8.36 -22.96
C ASN A 32 -3.44 7.87 -22.35
N LEU A 33 -2.60 7.20 -23.15
CA LEU A 33 -1.27 6.75 -22.71
C LEU A 33 -0.37 7.94 -22.32
N ALA A 34 -0.43 9.04 -23.07
CA ALA A 34 0.32 10.26 -22.73
C ALA A 34 -0.18 10.88 -21.42
N LEU A 35 -1.50 10.98 -21.21
CA LEU A 35 -2.08 11.49 -19.97
C LEU A 35 -1.70 10.63 -18.76
N GLY A 36 -1.83 9.31 -18.88
CA GLY A 36 -1.41 8.37 -17.83
C GLY A 36 0.09 8.52 -17.50
N THR A 37 0.93 8.60 -18.54
CA THR A 37 2.38 8.79 -18.38
C THR A 37 2.70 10.13 -17.72
N ILE A 38 2.07 11.22 -18.12
CA ILE A 38 2.28 12.54 -17.52
C ILE A 38 1.91 12.53 -16.04
N SER A 39 0.76 11.93 -15.69
CA SER A 39 0.31 11.81 -14.30
C SER A 39 1.28 10.97 -13.47
N LEU A 40 1.74 9.83 -13.99
CA LEU A 40 2.71 8.96 -13.33
C LEU A 40 4.05 9.68 -13.13
N VAL A 41 4.58 10.32 -14.18
CA VAL A 41 5.84 11.07 -14.09
C VAL A 41 5.72 12.24 -13.12
N ALA A 42 4.58 12.94 -13.09
CA ALA A 42 4.33 14.02 -12.13
C ALA A 42 4.34 13.48 -10.68
N CYS A 43 3.74 12.31 -10.42
CA CYS A 43 3.83 11.65 -9.12
C CYS A 43 5.28 11.35 -8.74
N LEU A 44 6.06 10.74 -9.64
CA LEU A 44 7.46 10.37 -9.40
C LEU A 44 8.35 11.57 -9.16
N VAL A 45 8.22 12.61 -10.00
CA VAL A 45 9.01 13.85 -9.88
C VAL A 45 8.70 14.53 -8.54
N PHE A 46 7.42 14.64 -8.18
CA PHE A 46 7.06 15.23 -6.90
C PHE A 46 7.57 14.41 -5.71
N GLN A 47 7.46 13.08 -5.78
CA GLN A 47 7.98 12.20 -4.73
C GLN A 47 9.50 12.32 -4.58
N GLY A 48 10.23 12.54 -5.68
CA GLY A 48 11.68 12.76 -5.66
C GLY A 48 12.08 14.14 -5.13
N LEU A 49 11.32 15.19 -5.47
CA LEU A 49 11.61 16.57 -5.07
C LEU A 49 11.09 16.92 -3.67
N ALA A 50 9.98 16.33 -3.25
CA ALA A 50 9.36 16.62 -1.97
C ALA A 50 10.21 16.10 -0.80
N LYS A 51 10.20 16.84 0.32
CA LYS A 51 10.94 16.49 1.53
C LYS A 51 9.97 16.15 2.67
N GLY A 52 10.34 15.18 3.51
CA GLY A 52 9.57 14.81 4.68
C GLY A 52 8.17 14.30 4.35
N SER A 53 7.18 14.70 5.13
CA SER A 53 5.78 14.25 5.01
C SER A 53 5.07 14.67 3.72
N THR A 54 5.57 15.69 3.01
CA THR A 54 4.97 16.14 1.75
C THR A 54 5.10 15.11 0.61
N LYS A 55 6.02 14.15 0.72
CA LYS A 55 6.13 13.02 -0.23
C LYS A 55 4.82 12.23 -0.38
N GLN A 56 4.01 12.16 0.68
CA GLN A 56 2.72 11.47 0.67
C GLN A 56 1.67 12.15 -0.24
N LEU A 57 1.86 13.44 -0.57
CA LEU A 57 0.99 14.17 -1.47
C LEU A 57 1.33 13.97 -2.96
N SER A 58 2.29 13.09 -3.28
CA SER A 58 2.74 12.85 -4.66
C SER A 58 1.60 12.42 -5.59
N VAL A 59 0.72 11.55 -5.10
CA VAL A 59 -0.45 11.07 -5.85
C VAL A 59 -1.42 12.21 -6.13
N LEU A 60 -1.71 13.04 -5.12
CA LEU A 60 -2.58 14.22 -5.29
C LEU A 60 -1.98 15.21 -6.29
N PHE A 61 -0.68 15.45 -6.23
CA PHE A 61 0.01 16.32 -7.18
C PHE A 61 -0.06 15.77 -8.61
N GLY A 62 0.15 14.46 -8.78
CA GLY A 62 0.01 13.79 -10.07
C GLY A 62 -1.41 13.91 -10.64
N LEU A 63 -2.44 13.74 -9.80
CA LEU A 63 -3.83 13.93 -10.18
C LEU A 63 -4.09 15.36 -10.64
N VAL A 64 -3.61 16.38 -9.90
CA VAL A 64 -3.80 17.79 -10.26
C VAL A 64 -3.11 18.11 -11.57
N VAL A 65 -1.87 17.69 -11.77
CA VAL A 65 -1.14 17.93 -13.01
C VAL A 65 -1.82 17.24 -14.19
N GLY A 66 -2.17 15.96 -14.03
CA GLY A 66 -2.87 15.20 -15.06
C GLY A 66 -4.22 15.82 -15.42
N TYR A 67 -4.99 16.28 -14.43
CA TYR A 67 -6.26 16.96 -14.63
C TYR A 67 -6.11 18.26 -15.40
N VAL A 68 -5.15 19.11 -15.01
CA VAL A 68 -4.88 20.39 -15.69
C VAL A 68 -4.47 20.16 -17.14
N VAL A 69 -3.68 19.13 -17.43
CA VAL A 69 -3.29 18.77 -18.80
C VAL A 69 -4.47 18.18 -19.59
N ALA A 70 -5.38 17.48 -18.94
CA ALA A 70 -6.56 16.87 -19.58
C ALA A 70 -7.59 17.91 -20.05
N ILE A 71 -7.69 19.09 -19.40
CA ILE A 71 -8.63 20.15 -19.74
C ILE A 71 -8.46 20.62 -21.21
N PRO A 72 -7.27 21.09 -21.64
CA PRO A 72 -7.08 21.55 -23.02
C PRO A 72 -7.21 20.43 -24.06
N LEU A 73 -7.07 19.17 -23.65
CA LEU A 73 -7.26 18.01 -24.54
C LEU A 73 -8.75 17.62 -24.70
N GLY A 74 -9.66 18.33 -24.02
CA GLY A 74 -11.10 18.06 -24.08
C GLY A 74 -11.52 16.73 -23.48
N LYS A 75 -10.70 16.18 -22.58
CA LYS A 75 -10.97 14.88 -21.90
C LYS A 75 -11.72 15.03 -20.58
N VAL A 76 -12.01 16.25 -20.15
CA VAL A 76 -12.74 16.54 -18.91
C VAL A 76 -14.17 16.94 -19.26
N ASP A 77 -15.14 16.22 -18.68
CA ASP A 77 -16.56 16.54 -18.84
C ASP A 77 -17.03 17.47 -17.70
N PHE A 78 -17.35 18.69 -18.08
CA PHE A 78 -17.90 19.69 -17.16
C PHE A 78 -19.43 19.75 -17.15
N SER A 79 -20.12 18.88 -17.89
CA SER A 79 -21.59 18.90 -18.00
C SER A 79 -22.30 18.73 -16.66
N GLY A 80 -21.72 17.93 -15.75
CA GLY A 80 -22.24 17.69 -14.41
C GLY A 80 -22.26 18.93 -13.50
N PHE A 81 -21.48 19.99 -13.83
CA PHE A 81 -21.48 21.22 -13.04
C PHE A 81 -22.66 22.15 -13.36
N ALA A 82 -23.31 21.95 -14.51
CA ALA A 82 -24.46 22.74 -14.92
C ALA A 82 -25.69 22.32 -14.08
N GLY A 83 -26.19 23.24 -13.24
CA GLY A 83 -27.33 22.98 -12.35
C GLY A 83 -27.00 22.31 -11.01
N MET A 84 -25.73 22.26 -10.65
CA MET A 84 -25.27 21.69 -9.39
C MET A 84 -25.87 22.40 -8.16
N GLN A 85 -26.34 21.64 -7.18
CA GLN A 85 -26.73 22.18 -5.88
C GLN A 85 -25.48 22.50 -5.05
N LEU A 86 -25.54 23.56 -4.24
CA LEU A 86 -24.41 23.95 -3.38
C LEU A 86 -24.19 22.93 -2.24
N VAL A 87 -25.26 22.34 -1.75
CA VAL A 87 -25.25 21.36 -0.65
C VAL A 87 -26.20 20.23 -1.01
N SER A 88 -25.77 19.00 -0.79
CA SER A 88 -26.58 17.80 -0.97
C SER A 88 -26.53 16.94 0.30
N LEU A 89 -27.68 16.45 0.70
CA LEU A 89 -27.76 15.49 1.80
C LEU A 89 -27.58 14.07 1.26
N PRO A 90 -26.87 13.20 1.97
CA PRO A 90 -26.73 11.81 1.56
C PRO A 90 -28.08 11.10 1.59
N ALA A 91 -28.38 10.34 0.55
CA ALA A 91 -29.59 9.52 0.51
C ALA A 91 -29.39 8.27 1.37
N LEU A 92 -30.34 7.99 2.23
CA LEU A 92 -30.38 6.74 2.99
C LEU A 92 -30.97 5.65 2.09
N MET A 93 -30.28 4.51 1.98
CA MET A 93 -30.67 3.36 1.16
C MET A 93 -31.02 3.73 -0.30
N PRO A 94 -30.07 4.30 -1.06
CA PRO A 94 -30.32 4.68 -2.44
C PRO A 94 -30.60 3.47 -3.35
N VAL A 95 -30.19 2.29 -2.92
CA VAL A 95 -30.49 0.99 -3.54
C VAL A 95 -31.09 0.07 -2.49
N MET A 96 -32.16 -0.64 -2.86
CA MET A 96 -32.78 -1.61 -1.96
C MET A 96 -31.85 -2.82 -1.78
N PRO A 97 -31.65 -3.29 -0.54
CA PRO A 97 -30.78 -4.43 -0.28
C PRO A 97 -31.36 -5.73 -0.88
N GLU A 98 -30.54 -6.43 -1.63
CA GLU A 98 -30.84 -7.77 -2.13
C GLU A 98 -30.00 -8.80 -1.36
N PHE A 99 -30.65 -9.91 -0.97
CA PHE A 99 -29.98 -10.98 -0.24
C PHE A 99 -29.54 -12.09 -1.20
N ASN A 100 -28.28 -12.01 -1.63
CA ASN A 100 -27.66 -13.06 -2.45
C ASN A 100 -26.66 -13.85 -1.58
N PRO A 101 -26.89 -15.17 -1.38
CA PRO A 101 -26.00 -15.99 -0.51
C PRO A 101 -24.54 -16.02 -0.99
N SER A 102 -24.31 -16.04 -2.30
CA SER A 102 -22.97 -16.01 -2.88
C SER A 102 -22.26 -14.69 -2.58
N ALA A 103 -22.92 -13.56 -2.79
CA ALA A 103 -22.38 -12.24 -2.48
C ALA A 103 -22.09 -12.09 -0.96
N ILE A 104 -23.01 -12.57 -0.11
CA ILE A 104 -22.82 -12.55 1.35
C ILE A 104 -21.57 -13.35 1.74
N LEU A 105 -21.37 -14.55 1.18
CA LEU A 105 -20.22 -15.38 1.47
C LEU A 105 -18.91 -14.73 1.00
N SER A 106 -18.90 -14.19 -0.23
CA SER A 106 -17.74 -13.46 -0.78
C SER A 106 -17.34 -12.29 0.09
N ILE A 107 -18.31 -11.43 0.45
CA ILE A 107 -18.06 -10.26 1.29
C ILE A 107 -17.62 -10.67 2.70
N THR A 108 -18.20 -11.74 3.26
CA THR A 108 -17.78 -12.26 4.59
C THR A 108 -16.32 -12.68 4.57
N LEU A 109 -15.86 -13.38 3.54
CA LEU A 109 -14.45 -13.75 3.40
C LEU A 109 -13.55 -12.52 3.25
N LEU A 110 -13.97 -11.52 2.47
CA LEU A 110 -13.24 -10.26 2.34
C LEU A 110 -13.15 -9.50 3.68
N PHE A 111 -14.21 -9.50 4.48
CA PHE A 111 -14.18 -8.90 5.81
C PHE A 111 -13.28 -9.64 6.79
N LEU A 112 -13.15 -10.96 6.69
CA LEU A 112 -12.15 -11.71 7.48
C LEU A 112 -10.72 -11.29 7.10
N VAL A 113 -10.48 -11.06 5.81
CA VAL A 113 -9.20 -10.52 5.32
C VAL A 113 -8.98 -9.11 5.86
N SER A 114 -9.94 -8.21 5.70
CA SER A 114 -9.89 -6.83 6.22
C SER A 114 -9.65 -6.79 7.73
N ALA A 115 -10.28 -7.66 8.50
CA ALA A 115 -10.04 -7.76 9.93
C ALA A 115 -8.60 -8.12 10.27
N THR A 116 -7.96 -9.02 9.51
CA THR A 116 -6.54 -9.36 9.72
C THR A 116 -5.61 -8.21 9.35
N GLU A 117 -5.94 -7.46 8.31
CA GLU A 117 -5.24 -6.23 7.92
C GLU A 117 -5.36 -5.17 9.01
N THR A 118 -6.56 -4.90 9.50
CA THR A 118 -6.83 -3.93 10.58
C THR A 118 -6.07 -4.29 11.87
N VAL A 119 -5.98 -5.58 12.23
CA VAL A 119 -5.16 -6.04 13.36
C VAL A 119 -3.67 -5.76 13.12
N GLY A 120 -3.19 -6.02 11.91
CA GLY A 120 -1.80 -5.73 11.49
C GLY A 120 -1.48 -4.24 11.56
N ASP A 121 -2.33 -3.40 10.99
CA ASP A 121 -2.18 -1.95 10.97
C ASP A 121 -2.25 -1.33 12.37
N CYS A 122 -3.20 -1.79 13.20
CA CYS A 122 -3.31 -1.37 14.59
C CYS A 122 -2.05 -1.72 15.38
N SER A 123 -1.49 -2.90 15.15
CA SER A 123 -0.25 -3.35 15.80
C SER A 123 0.94 -2.50 15.35
N ALA A 124 1.09 -2.28 14.06
CA ALA A 124 2.16 -1.46 13.50
C ALA A 124 2.05 0.00 13.96
N LEU A 125 0.84 0.58 13.92
CA LEU A 125 0.58 1.95 14.36
C LEU A 125 0.89 2.12 15.85
N THR A 126 0.48 1.17 16.69
CA THR A 126 0.73 1.23 18.14
C THR A 126 2.21 1.12 18.45
N ALA A 127 2.94 0.26 17.74
CA ALA A 127 4.39 0.14 17.87
C ALA A 127 5.11 1.44 17.50
N VAL A 128 4.72 2.07 16.39
CA VAL A 128 5.33 3.31 15.90
C VAL A 128 4.94 4.52 16.76
N ALA A 129 3.64 4.66 17.05
CA ALA A 129 3.10 5.84 17.71
C ALA A 129 3.30 5.83 19.24
N LEU A 130 3.14 4.66 19.87
CA LEU A 130 3.12 4.51 21.32
C LEU A 130 4.28 3.67 21.86
N ARG A 131 5.11 3.09 20.98
CA ARG A 131 6.27 2.25 21.31
C ARG A 131 5.91 1.09 22.24
N ARG A 132 4.75 0.48 22.04
CA ARG A 132 4.27 -0.70 22.78
C ARG A 132 3.42 -1.59 21.88
N SER A 133 3.15 -2.80 22.33
CA SER A 133 2.15 -3.66 21.69
C SER A 133 0.74 -3.17 21.98
N PRO A 134 -0.23 -3.38 21.07
CA PRO A 134 -1.62 -3.08 21.30
C PRO A 134 -2.21 -4.01 22.35
N THR A 135 -3.22 -3.54 23.06
CA THR A 135 -4.03 -4.37 23.97
C THR A 135 -5.13 -5.09 23.18
N ASP A 136 -5.64 -6.21 23.71
CA ASP A 136 -6.76 -6.94 23.09
C ASP A 136 -8.00 -6.06 22.91
N LYS A 137 -8.22 -5.12 23.85
CA LYS A 137 -9.31 -4.16 23.77
C LYS A 137 -9.14 -3.17 22.60
N GLU A 138 -7.92 -2.76 22.31
CA GLU A 138 -7.64 -1.87 21.17
C GLU A 138 -7.80 -2.63 19.85
N LEU A 139 -7.33 -3.86 19.77
CA LEU A 139 -7.50 -4.71 18.57
C LEU A 139 -8.97 -5.01 18.31
N SER A 140 -9.70 -5.47 19.32
CA SER A 140 -11.13 -5.76 19.17
C SER A 140 -11.95 -4.51 18.86
N GLY A 141 -11.59 -3.37 19.46
CA GLY A 141 -12.21 -2.08 19.17
C GLY A 141 -11.95 -1.59 17.74
N ALA A 142 -10.74 -1.79 17.21
CA ALA A 142 -10.41 -1.44 15.83
C ALA A 142 -11.23 -2.26 14.82
N VAL A 143 -11.27 -3.59 14.98
CA VAL A 143 -12.07 -4.47 14.11
C VAL A 143 -13.57 -4.18 14.23
N ALA A 144 -14.07 -3.92 15.44
CA ALA A 144 -15.48 -3.57 15.63
C ALA A 144 -15.82 -2.21 14.98
N ALA A 145 -14.92 -1.23 15.06
CA ALA A 145 -15.11 0.06 14.40
C ALA A 145 -15.14 -0.08 12.87
N ASP A 146 -14.23 -0.89 12.30
CA ASP A 146 -14.15 -1.19 10.88
C ASP A 146 -15.48 -1.80 10.37
N GLY A 147 -16.00 -2.83 11.05
CA GLY A 147 -17.27 -3.46 10.72
C GLY A 147 -18.49 -2.54 10.86
N LEU A 148 -18.55 -1.75 11.95
CA LEU A 148 -19.66 -0.81 12.18
C LEU A 148 -19.68 0.31 11.13
N VAL A 149 -18.53 0.91 10.84
CA VAL A 149 -18.45 1.99 9.85
C VAL A 149 -18.74 1.47 8.45
N SER A 150 -18.27 0.26 8.09
CA SER A 150 -18.60 -0.39 6.83
C SER A 150 -20.09 -0.68 6.69
N THR A 151 -20.75 -1.10 7.76
CA THR A 151 -22.21 -1.29 7.79
C THR A 151 -22.95 0.03 7.57
N LEU A 152 -22.54 1.09 8.26
CA LEU A 152 -23.09 2.42 8.05
C LEU A 152 -22.85 2.93 6.63
N SER A 153 -21.65 2.73 6.08
CA SER A 153 -21.31 3.07 4.71
C SER A 153 -22.27 2.39 3.71
N GLY A 154 -22.54 1.10 3.89
CA GLY A 154 -23.50 0.36 3.08
C GLY A 154 -24.91 0.92 3.15
N CYS A 155 -25.37 1.42 4.29
CA CYS A 155 -26.67 2.09 4.41
C CYS A 155 -26.79 3.37 3.57
N PHE A 156 -25.67 3.99 3.23
CA PHE A 156 -25.61 5.15 2.32
C PHE A 156 -25.25 4.79 0.88
N GLY A 157 -25.22 3.49 0.56
CA GLY A 157 -24.85 3.01 -0.78
C GLY A 157 -23.37 3.21 -1.14
N CYS A 158 -22.51 3.39 -0.12
CA CYS A 158 -21.07 3.52 -0.31
C CYS A 158 -20.36 2.17 -0.13
N SER A 159 -19.16 2.06 -0.68
CA SER A 159 -18.30 0.89 -0.49
C SER A 159 -17.90 0.71 0.98
N PRO A 160 -17.63 -0.53 1.41
CA PRO A 160 -17.04 -0.80 2.71
C PRO A 160 -15.72 -0.03 2.90
N VAL A 161 -15.40 0.27 4.14
CA VAL A 161 -14.14 0.93 4.53
C VAL A 161 -13.25 -0.05 5.27
N THR A 162 -11.95 0.17 5.22
CA THR A 162 -10.93 -0.59 5.96
C THR A 162 -9.84 0.34 6.45
N SER A 163 -8.94 -0.16 7.29
CA SER A 163 -7.75 0.58 7.71
C SER A 163 -6.85 0.85 6.51
N PHE A 164 -6.04 1.91 6.58
CA PHE A 164 -5.14 2.32 5.50
C PHE A 164 -3.69 2.24 5.97
N SER A 165 -3.00 1.16 5.60
CA SER A 165 -1.67 0.80 6.09
C SER A 165 -0.61 1.89 5.88
N GLN A 166 -0.73 2.69 4.80
CA GLN A 166 0.19 3.80 4.52
C GLN A 166 0.16 4.89 5.60
N ASN A 167 -0.92 5.01 6.36
CA ASN A 167 -1.01 5.94 7.49
C ASN A 167 0.00 5.62 8.60
N VAL A 168 0.39 4.37 8.76
CA VAL A 168 1.43 3.97 9.71
C VAL A 168 2.75 4.68 9.36
N GLY A 169 3.13 4.67 8.08
CA GLY A 169 4.30 5.38 7.59
C GLY A 169 4.20 6.90 7.75
N LEU A 170 2.99 7.47 7.53
CA LEU A 170 2.75 8.90 7.73
C LEU A 170 2.93 9.30 9.20
N VAL A 171 2.40 8.51 10.13
CA VAL A 171 2.56 8.75 11.58
C VAL A 171 4.02 8.57 12.00
N ALA A 172 4.74 7.58 11.45
CA ALA A 172 6.16 7.39 11.70
C ALA A 172 6.98 8.63 11.31
N MET A 173 6.66 9.26 10.17
CA MET A 173 7.38 10.42 9.65
C MET A 173 6.99 11.73 10.34
N THR A 174 5.72 11.90 10.69
CA THR A 174 5.19 13.17 11.22
C THR A 174 5.19 13.22 12.75
N GLY A 175 5.17 12.06 13.40
CA GLY A 175 5.00 11.95 14.85
C GLY A 175 3.62 12.43 15.36
N VAL A 176 2.67 12.68 14.46
CA VAL A 176 1.33 13.18 14.84
C VAL A 176 0.47 12.03 15.30
N VAL A 177 0.31 11.90 16.61
CA VAL A 177 -0.52 10.87 17.27
C VAL A 177 -1.74 11.47 17.97
N ASN A 178 -2.00 12.76 17.82
CA ASN A 178 -3.08 13.44 18.50
C ASN A 178 -4.44 13.11 17.87
N ARG A 179 -5.31 12.46 18.63
CA ARG A 179 -6.67 12.09 18.21
C ARG A 179 -7.50 13.29 17.73
N ARG A 180 -7.28 14.49 18.28
CA ARG A 180 -8.01 15.70 17.87
C ARG A 180 -7.61 16.13 16.46
N ALA A 181 -6.34 16.01 16.09
CA ALA A 181 -5.88 16.31 14.73
C ALA A 181 -6.51 15.37 13.70
N ILE A 182 -6.57 14.07 14.03
CA ILE A 182 -7.21 13.06 13.16
C ILE A 182 -8.72 13.31 13.05
N ALA A 183 -9.39 13.60 14.17
CA ALA A 183 -10.82 13.91 14.19
C ALA A 183 -11.15 15.18 13.38
N THR A 184 -10.28 16.20 13.40
CA THR A 184 -10.45 17.41 12.57
C THR A 184 -10.37 17.06 11.08
N GLY A 185 -9.42 16.22 10.68
CA GLY A 185 -9.32 15.72 9.30
C GLY A 185 -10.57 14.96 8.88
N ALA A 186 -11.07 14.06 9.74
CA ALA A 186 -12.33 13.34 9.48
C ALA A 186 -13.52 14.30 9.34
N ALA A 187 -13.63 15.32 10.21
CA ALA A 187 -14.69 16.32 10.12
C ALA A 187 -14.65 17.12 8.81
N VAL A 188 -13.45 17.47 8.33
CA VAL A 188 -13.28 18.12 7.01
C VAL A 188 -13.77 17.22 5.89
N LEU A 189 -13.47 15.91 5.93
CA LEU A 189 -13.95 14.95 4.91
C LEU A 189 -15.47 14.82 4.94
N VAL A 190 -16.09 14.77 6.13
CA VAL A 190 -17.56 14.77 6.28
C VAL A 190 -18.16 16.02 5.69
N LEU A 191 -17.63 17.21 5.98
CA LEU A 191 -18.09 18.47 5.41
C LEU A 191 -17.94 18.51 3.89
N ALA A 192 -16.81 18.00 3.36
CA ALA A 192 -16.58 17.90 1.92
C ALA A 192 -17.61 16.99 1.24
N GLY A 193 -18.07 15.93 1.92
CA GLY A 193 -19.12 15.03 1.43
C GLY A 193 -20.49 15.68 1.23
N PHE A 194 -20.78 16.78 1.92
CA PHE A 194 -22.01 17.56 1.73
C PHE A 194 -21.93 18.54 0.54
N VAL A 195 -20.74 18.70 -0.07
CA VAL A 195 -20.51 19.66 -1.17
C VAL A 195 -20.38 18.88 -2.49
N PRO A 196 -21.42 18.84 -3.34
CA PRO A 196 -21.40 18.07 -4.59
C PRO A 196 -20.29 18.50 -5.56
N ALA A 197 -19.83 19.75 -5.48
CA ALA A 197 -18.70 20.21 -6.28
C ALA A 197 -17.44 19.39 -6.10
N VAL A 198 -17.15 18.95 -4.87
CA VAL A 198 -15.98 18.10 -4.59
C VAL A 198 -16.13 16.75 -5.29
N SER A 199 -17.29 16.11 -5.17
CA SER A 199 -17.57 14.83 -5.83
C SER A 199 -17.52 14.95 -7.36
N LEU A 200 -18.05 16.03 -7.92
CA LEU A 200 -18.03 16.28 -9.36
C LEU A 200 -16.61 16.50 -9.91
N VAL A 201 -15.74 17.17 -9.17
CA VAL A 201 -14.32 17.30 -9.57
C VAL A 201 -13.68 15.93 -9.67
N PHE A 202 -13.89 15.04 -8.68
CA PHE A 202 -13.35 13.68 -8.73
C PHE A 202 -14.00 12.83 -9.82
N ALA A 203 -15.32 12.97 -10.03
CA ALA A 203 -16.04 12.23 -11.08
C ALA A 203 -15.67 12.67 -12.50
N SER A 204 -15.22 13.93 -12.67
CA SER A 204 -14.77 14.45 -13.97
C SER A 204 -13.32 14.11 -14.32
N LEU A 205 -12.58 13.44 -13.42
CA LEU A 205 -11.21 13.00 -13.68
C LEU A 205 -11.18 11.94 -14.79
N PRO A 206 -10.41 12.15 -15.87
CA PRO A 206 -10.24 11.13 -16.89
C PRO A 206 -9.62 9.86 -16.32
N GLU A 207 -10.11 8.70 -16.74
CA GLU A 207 -9.60 7.41 -16.25
C GLU A 207 -8.10 7.24 -16.49
N ALA A 208 -7.57 7.73 -17.60
CA ALA A 208 -6.14 7.68 -17.88
C ALA A 208 -5.29 8.44 -16.84
N VAL A 209 -5.79 9.58 -16.32
CA VAL A 209 -5.11 10.32 -15.24
C VAL A 209 -5.15 9.53 -13.94
N LEU A 210 -6.31 8.95 -13.61
CA LEU A 210 -6.46 8.05 -12.47
C LEU A 210 -5.52 6.86 -12.60
N GLY A 211 -5.47 6.23 -13.78
CA GLY A 211 -4.61 5.08 -14.06
C GLY A 211 -3.13 5.36 -13.81
N GLY A 212 -2.62 6.53 -14.24
CA GLY A 212 -1.24 6.92 -13.97
C GLY A 212 -0.91 7.00 -12.47
N CYS A 213 -1.84 7.51 -11.68
CA CYS A 213 -1.69 7.61 -10.23
C CYS A 213 -1.90 6.27 -9.51
N THR A 214 -2.88 5.47 -9.94
CA THR A 214 -3.24 4.19 -9.30
C THR A 214 -2.18 3.12 -9.52
N VAL A 215 -1.52 3.08 -10.67
CA VAL A 215 -0.37 2.16 -10.90
C VAL A 215 0.70 2.36 -9.83
N MET A 216 1.03 3.60 -9.52
CA MET A 216 1.98 3.91 -8.46
C MET A 216 1.46 3.51 -7.07
N MET A 217 0.18 3.76 -6.80
CA MET A 217 -0.44 3.37 -5.51
C MET A 217 -0.44 1.85 -5.32
N PHE A 218 -0.83 1.09 -6.34
CA PHE A 218 -0.87 -0.37 -6.26
C PHE A 218 0.54 -0.96 -6.13
N GLY A 219 1.53 -0.37 -6.81
CA GLY A 219 2.94 -0.71 -6.59
C GLY A 219 3.37 -0.51 -5.14
N ASN A 220 2.97 0.60 -4.50
CA ASN A 220 3.27 0.85 -3.09
C ASN A 220 2.56 -0.17 -2.17
N ILE A 221 1.34 -0.60 -2.48
CA ILE A 221 0.63 -1.65 -1.71
C ILE A 221 1.39 -2.97 -1.78
N ILE A 222 1.87 -3.38 -2.96
CA ILE A 222 2.70 -4.58 -3.13
C ILE A 222 3.95 -4.51 -2.25
N VAL A 223 4.67 -3.40 -2.31
CA VAL A 223 5.89 -3.18 -1.52
C VAL A 223 5.59 -3.21 -0.03
N SER A 224 4.50 -2.57 0.41
CA SER A 224 4.06 -2.63 1.81
C SER A 224 3.77 -4.07 2.24
N GLY A 225 3.12 -4.86 1.39
CA GLY A 225 2.89 -6.28 1.65
C GLY A 225 4.20 -7.08 1.79
N PHE A 226 5.21 -6.82 0.96
CA PHE A 226 6.53 -7.42 1.10
C PHE A 226 7.25 -6.98 2.38
N GLN A 227 7.13 -5.72 2.78
CA GLN A 227 7.66 -5.23 4.05
C GLN A 227 7.03 -5.95 5.24
N MET A 228 5.70 -6.19 5.23
CA MET A 228 5.03 -6.97 6.27
C MET A 228 5.52 -8.41 6.33
N ILE A 229 5.78 -9.05 5.17
CA ILE A 229 6.36 -10.39 5.10
C ILE A 229 7.78 -10.38 5.68
N ALA A 230 8.60 -9.40 5.32
CA ALA A 230 9.95 -9.26 5.83
C ALA A 230 9.99 -9.06 7.35
N ASN A 231 9.09 -8.22 7.87
CA ASN A 231 8.97 -7.97 9.31
C ASN A 231 8.51 -9.21 10.11
N ALA A 232 7.75 -10.11 9.48
CA ALA A 232 7.38 -11.39 10.09
C ALA A 232 8.54 -12.41 10.17
N GLY A 233 9.67 -12.09 9.53
CA GLY A 233 10.86 -12.92 9.46
C GLY A 233 10.81 -13.97 8.34
N PHE A 234 11.96 -14.23 7.75
CA PHE A 234 12.14 -15.19 6.65
C PHE A 234 12.48 -16.59 7.17
N SER A 235 11.66 -17.13 8.10
CA SER A 235 11.78 -18.54 8.43
C SER A 235 11.39 -19.40 7.22
N GLN A 236 11.92 -20.62 7.13
CA GLN A 236 11.59 -21.53 6.03
C GLN A 236 10.09 -21.77 5.92
N ARG A 237 9.40 -21.85 7.06
CA ARG A 237 7.94 -21.95 7.14
C ARG A 237 7.25 -20.73 6.57
N ASN A 238 7.63 -19.52 6.99
CA ASN A 238 7.04 -18.28 6.52
C ASN A 238 7.25 -18.08 5.02
N ILE A 239 8.44 -18.41 4.52
CA ILE A 239 8.75 -18.38 3.09
C ILE A 239 7.83 -19.34 2.32
N THR A 240 7.68 -20.58 2.80
CA THR A 240 6.84 -21.59 2.14
C THR A 240 5.36 -21.15 2.13
N ILE A 241 4.85 -20.64 3.26
CA ILE A 241 3.48 -20.13 3.34
C ILE A 241 3.30 -18.96 2.37
N ALA A 242 4.23 -18.02 2.34
CA ALA A 242 4.15 -16.85 1.45
C ALA A 242 4.19 -17.27 -0.03
N ALA A 243 5.15 -18.12 -0.40
CA ALA A 243 5.30 -18.58 -1.76
C ALA A 243 4.07 -19.35 -2.25
N LEU A 244 3.59 -20.31 -1.46
CA LEU A 244 2.44 -21.14 -1.83
C LEU A 244 1.15 -20.30 -1.94
N SER A 245 0.88 -19.43 -0.94
CA SER A 245 -0.35 -18.65 -0.92
C SER A 245 -0.41 -17.61 -2.04
N LEU A 246 0.72 -16.96 -2.36
CA LEU A 246 0.78 -16.00 -3.46
C LEU A 246 0.72 -16.71 -4.83
N ALA A 247 1.45 -17.83 -4.99
CA ALA A 247 1.45 -18.57 -6.25
C ALA A 247 0.06 -19.13 -6.59
N VAL A 248 -0.61 -19.75 -5.62
CA VAL A 248 -1.96 -20.30 -5.81
C VAL A 248 -2.98 -19.17 -5.94
N GLY A 249 -2.92 -18.16 -5.06
CA GLY A 249 -3.87 -17.05 -5.08
C GLY A 249 -3.85 -16.28 -6.39
N ILE A 250 -2.67 -15.84 -6.82
CA ILE A 250 -2.54 -15.04 -8.04
C ILE A 250 -2.62 -15.93 -9.29
N GLY A 251 -1.95 -17.09 -9.27
CA GLY A 251 -1.87 -17.95 -10.46
C GLY A 251 -3.22 -18.58 -10.83
N PHE A 252 -3.96 -19.13 -9.88
CA PHE A 252 -5.21 -19.82 -10.15
C PHE A 252 -6.35 -18.87 -10.54
N THR A 253 -6.38 -17.67 -9.97
CA THR A 253 -7.40 -16.68 -10.35
C THR A 253 -7.19 -16.10 -11.74
N GLN A 254 -5.97 -16.17 -12.29
CA GLN A 254 -5.76 -15.84 -13.71
C GLN A 254 -6.31 -16.89 -14.66
N MET A 255 -6.59 -18.10 -14.17
CA MET A 255 -7.18 -19.22 -14.88
C MET A 255 -8.47 -19.65 -14.17
N GLY A 256 -9.45 -18.74 -14.10
CA GLY A 256 -10.71 -18.93 -13.36
C GLY A 256 -11.44 -20.25 -13.66
N ASP A 257 -11.23 -20.81 -14.85
CA ASP A 257 -11.77 -22.09 -15.27
C ASP A 257 -11.35 -23.29 -14.38
N ILE A 258 -10.24 -23.16 -13.62
CA ILE A 258 -9.81 -24.18 -12.66
C ILE A 258 -10.88 -24.41 -11.58
N PHE A 259 -11.63 -23.38 -11.25
CA PHE A 259 -12.67 -23.43 -10.22
C PHE A 259 -14.01 -24.00 -10.68
N THR A 260 -14.15 -24.34 -11.97
CA THR A 260 -15.40 -24.91 -12.53
C THR A 260 -15.79 -26.27 -11.91
N VAL A 261 -14.83 -26.95 -11.29
CA VAL A 261 -15.06 -28.22 -10.54
C VAL A 261 -15.81 -27.97 -9.22
N LEU A 262 -15.77 -26.74 -8.71
CA LEU A 262 -16.44 -26.38 -7.46
C LEU A 262 -17.93 -26.10 -7.68
N PRO A 263 -18.78 -26.28 -6.63
CA PRO A 263 -20.17 -25.82 -6.67
C PRO A 263 -20.25 -24.34 -7.06
N GLU A 264 -21.29 -23.94 -7.80
CA GLU A 264 -21.48 -22.58 -8.33
C GLU A 264 -21.25 -21.48 -7.28
N LEU A 265 -21.71 -21.73 -6.05
CA LEU A 265 -21.54 -20.79 -4.92
C LEU A 265 -20.06 -20.57 -4.56
N LEU A 266 -19.25 -21.62 -4.56
CA LEU A 266 -17.81 -21.51 -4.28
C LEU A 266 -17.05 -20.99 -5.50
N GLN A 267 -17.46 -21.38 -6.70
CA GLN A 267 -16.88 -20.85 -7.93
C GLN A 267 -17.01 -19.32 -7.99
N SER A 268 -18.20 -18.77 -7.73
CA SER A 268 -18.42 -17.32 -7.73
C SER A 268 -17.63 -16.56 -6.65
N VAL A 269 -17.18 -17.26 -5.60
CA VAL A 269 -16.35 -16.65 -4.53
C VAL A 269 -14.86 -16.65 -4.90
N PHE A 270 -14.37 -17.74 -5.53
CA PHE A 270 -12.93 -17.94 -5.69
C PHE A 270 -12.41 -17.66 -7.10
N ALA A 271 -13.25 -17.77 -8.15
CA ALA A 271 -12.77 -17.65 -9.53
C ALA A 271 -12.16 -16.27 -9.84
N ASP A 272 -12.78 -15.20 -9.33
CA ASP A 272 -12.36 -13.83 -9.60
C ASP A 272 -11.69 -13.13 -8.40
N ASN A 273 -11.50 -13.85 -7.29
CA ASN A 273 -11.06 -13.26 -6.04
C ASN A 273 -9.74 -13.85 -5.54
N CYS A 274 -8.62 -13.35 -6.09
CA CYS A 274 -7.29 -13.82 -5.69
C CYS A 274 -6.99 -13.60 -4.21
N VAL A 275 -7.61 -12.58 -3.59
CA VAL A 275 -7.43 -12.24 -2.19
C VAL A 275 -8.01 -13.32 -1.30
N ALA A 276 -9.24 -13.77 -1.61
CA ALA A 276 -9.90 -14.86 -0.88
C ALA A 276 -9.12 -16.18 -1.01
N VAL A 277 -8.66 -16.50 -2.22
CA VAL A 277 -7.84 -17.71 -2.47
C VAL A 277 -6.54 -17.64 -1.69
N THR A 278 -5.80 -16.53 -1.80
CA THR A 278 -4.54 -16.33 -1.05
C THR A 278 -4.75 -16.48 0.46
N PHE A 279 -5.83 -15.91 0.98
CA PHE A 279 -6.14 -15.96 2.42
C PHE A 279 -6.41 -17.39 2.90
N VAL A 280 -7.28 -18.12 2.18
CA VAL A 280 -7.61 -19.52 2.53
C VAL A 280 -6.38 -20.41 2.44
N VAL A 281 -5.58 -20.27 1.38
CA VAL A 281 -4.34 -21.06 1.22
C VAL A 281 -3.32 -20.70 2.30
N ALA A 282 -3.18 -19.42 2.67
CA ALA A 282 -2.29 -19.00 3.73
C ALA A 282 -2.66 -19.59 5.09
N ILE A 283 -3.96 -19.61 5.42
CA ILE A 283 -4.45 -20.25 6.64
C ILE A 283 -4.22 -21.75 6.59
N ALA A 284 -4.61 -22.43 5.50
CA ALA A 284 -4.42 -23.87 5.35
C ALA A 284 -2.94 -24.26 5.48
N ALA A 285 -2.06 -23.55 4.77
CA ALA A 285 -0.61 -23.78 4.88
C ALA A 285 -0.08 -23.50 6.29
N SER A 286 -0.58 -22.46 6.95
CA SER A 286 -0.20 -22.13 8.33
C SER A 286 -0.61 -23.20 9.35
N LEU A 287 -1.72 -23.89 9.11
CA LEU A 287 -2.20 -24.98 9.97
C LEU A 287 -1.50 -26.31 9.68
N LEU A 288 -1.18 -26.56 8.39
CA LEU A 288 -0.57 -27.82 7.96
C LEU A 288 0.94 -27.87 8.20
N LEU A 289 1.64 -26.74 8.05
CA LEU A 289 3.09 -26.71 8.24
C LEU A 289 3.44 -26.68 9.73
N PRO A 290 4.42 -27.51 10.17
CA PRO A 290 4.88 -27.52 11.55
C PRO A 290 5.39 -26.13 11.94
N LYS A 291 5.19 -25.76 13.20
CA LYS A 291 5.77 -24.53 13.74
C LYS A 291 7.28 -24.69 13.76
N ASP A 292 8.00 -23.68 13.27
CA ASP A 292 9.46 -23.64 13.41
C ASP A 292 9.79 -23.76 14.90
N ALA A 293 10.73 -24.63 15.25
CA ALA A 293 11.39 -24.56 16.54
C ALA A 293 11.98 -23.15 16.63
N GLN A 294 11.65 -22.39 17.67
CA GLN A 294 11.97 -20.98 17.80
C GLN A 294 13.42 -20.72 17.38
N VAL A 295 13.60 -20.22 16.18
CA VAL A 295 14.86 -19.58 15.80
C VAL A 295 14.76 -18.17 16.33
N GLU A 296 15.25 -17.98 17.55
CA GLU A 296 15.44 -16.68 18.14
C GLU A 296 16.52 -15.96 17.31
N GLY A 297 16.10 -14.99 16.52
CA GLY A 297 16.98 -14.04 15.84
C GLY A 297 16.64 -13.86 14.36
N PRO A 298 16.76 -12.64 13.82
CA PRO A 298 16.75 -12.41 12.37
C PRO A 298 17.90 -13.20 11.75
N LEU A 299 17.63 -13.88 10.63
CA LEU A 299 18.67 -14.48 9.78
C LEU A 299 19.57 -13.34 9.26
N VAL A 300 20.55 -12.95 10.05
CA VAL A 300 21.71 -12.23 9.52
C VAL A 300 22.44 -13.25 8.66
N THR A 301 22.28 -13.16 7.35
CA THR A 301 23.17 -13.85 6.43
C THR A 301 24.56 -13.30 6.67
N HIS A 302 25.37 -14.01 7.46
CA HIS A 302 26.80 -13.81 7.47
C HIS A 302 27.29 -14.06 6.05
N ASN A 303 27.54 -12.99 5.32
CA ASN A 303 28.36 -13.05 4.13
C ASN A 303 29.80 -13.26 4.64
N GLU A 304 30.22 -14.52 4.79
CA GLU A 304 31.61 -14.87 5.07
C GLU A 304 32.42 -14.49 3.84
N GLY A 305 32.93 -13.26 3.81
CA GLY A 305 33.77 -12.86 2.67
C GLY A 305 34.41 -11.49 2.72
N VAL A 306 34.13 -10.67 3.74
CA VAL A 306 34.92 -9.43 3.92
C VAL A 306 35.20 -9.25 5.40
N GLY A 307 36.47 -9.34 5.78
CA GLY A 307 36.92 -9.20 7.16
C GLY A 307 36.49 -7.86 7.76
N SER A 308 35.53 -7.94 8.67
CA SER A 308 35.23 -6.87 9.60
C SER A 308 35.84 -7.19 10.96
N PRO A 309 36.50 -6.26 11.61
CA PRO A 309 37.10 -6.51 12.91
C PRO A 309 36.02 -6.82 13.95
N ALA A 310 36.31 -7.84 14.75
CA ALA A 310 35.45 -8.37 15.80
C ALA A 310 34.93 -7.29 16.75
N GLY A 311 33.62 -7.35 17.02
CA GLY A 311 33.04 -6.96 18.29
C GLY A 311 32.25 -5.68 18.36
N GLU A 312 31.15 -5.56 17.59
CA GLU A 312 30.03 -4.74 18.04
C GLU A 312 28.71 -5.33 17.53
N THR A 313 28.01 -6.02 18.43
CA THR A 313 26.64 -6.45 18.24
C THR A 313 25.73 -5.22 18.32
N LEU A 314 25.04 -4.90 17.25
CA LEU A 314 24.21 -3.70 17.11
C LEU A 314 22.93 -3.70 17.97
N TYR A 315 22.74 -4.67 18.87
CA TYR A 315 21.56 -4.78 19.74
C TYR A 315 21.90 -5.32 21.14
N ASP A 316 22.92 -4.76 21.80
CA ASP A 316 22.95 -4.77 23.25
C ASP A 316 22.39 -3.43 23.74
N VAL A 317 21.17 -3.45 24.25
CA VAL A 317 20.57 -2.34 24.97
C VAL A 317 20.77 -2.58 26.46
N PRO A 318 21.81 -2.05 27.10
CA PRO A 318 21.83 -1.91 28.54
C PRO A 318 20.90 -0.75 28.92
N GLY A 319 20.06 -0.95 29.92
CA GLY A 319 19.25 0.12 30.49
C GLY A 319 20.14 1.27 30.97
N GLU A 320 19.78 2.42 30.51
CA GLU A 320 19.93 3.77 31.02
C GLU A 320 20.18 4.73 29.85
N MET A 321 19.20 5.61 29.63
CA MET A 321 19.24 6.65 28.61
C MET A 321 20.02 7.85 29.15
N PRO A 322 21.08 8.33 28.48
CA PRO A 322 21.43 9.74 28.49
C PRO A 322 20.69 10.46 27.35
N GLY A 323 20.13 11.61 27.67
CA GLY A 323 19.49 12.46 26.69
C GLY A 323 20.46 12.93 25.62
N GLU A 324 19.96 12.87 24.42
CA GLU A 324 20.24 13.52 23.15
C GLU A 324 20.13 12.47 22.04
N MET A 325 19.10 12.63 21.23
CA MET A 325 18.89 11.80 20.04
C MET A 325 19.99 12.11 19.02
N PRO A 326 20.69 11.10 18.48
CA PRO A 326 21.45 11.30 17.25
C PRO A 326 20.45 11.54 16.10
N GLU A 327 20.79 12.52 15.27
CA GLU A 327 20.09 12.81 14.01
C GLU A 327 19.78 11.53 13.23
N ALA A 328 18.57 11.47 12.75
CA ALA A 328 18.07 10.37 11.95
C ALA A 328 19.10 10.00 10.87
N VAL A 329 19.62 8.78 10.95
CA VAL A 329 20.30 8.16 9.82
C VAL A 329 19.23 7.99 8.74
N ALA A 330 19.23 8.95 7.82
CA ALA A 330 18.41 8.94 6.65
C ALA A 330 18.71 7.64 5.88
N CYS A 331 17.65 6.96 5.48
CA CYS A 331 17.71 5.76 4.66
C CYS A 331 18.10 6.17 3.21
N ASP A 332 19.33 6.62 3.02
CA ASP A 332 19.91 6.92 1.70
C ASP A 332 20.45 5.66 1.01
N SER A 333 20.51 4.53 1.72
CA SER A 333 21.14 3.31 1.19
C SER A 333 20.39 2.64 0.04
N ALA A 334 19.07 2.82 -0.07
CA ALA A 334 18.30 2.21 -1.16
C ALA A 334 18.46 2.98 -2.49
N ALA A 335 18.64 4.29 -2.42
CA ALA A 335 18.90 5.12 -3.60
C ALA A 335 20.33 4.95 -4.11
N ASP A 336 21.29 4.75 -3.21
CA ASP A 336 22.68 4.51 -3.57
C ASP A 336 22.90 3.09 -4.13
N LEU A 337 22.25 2.07 -3.59
CA LEU A 337 22.25 0.71 -4.15
C LEU A 337 21.57 0.66 -5.53
N ALA A 338 20.52 1.45 -5.74
CA ALA A 338 19.89 1.54 -7.06
C ALA A 338 20.77 2.30 -8.07
N ARG A 339 21.56 3.27 -7.63
CA ARG A 339 22.55 3.96 -8.48
C ARG A 339 23.72 3.06 -8.83
N GLU A 340 24.24 2.29 -7.88
CA GLU A 340 25.33 1.33 -8.16
C GLU A 340 24.89 0.21 -9.10
N ALA A 341 23.66 -0.28 -8.96
CA ALA A 341 23.09 -1.27 -9.88
C ALA A 341 22.80 -0.72 -11.29
N ALA A 342 22.52 0.57 -11.43
CA ALA A 342 22.22 1.20 -12.71
C ALA A 342 23.46 1.70 -13.47
N PHE A 343 24.60 1.90 -12.81
CA PHE A 343 25.84 2.44 -13.38
C PHE A 343 27.08 1.56 -13.12
N GLY A 344 26.90 0.28 -12.88
CA GLY A 344 27.99 -0.68 -12.74
C GLY A 344 28.79 -0.83 -14.02
N GLY A 345 29.85 -0.07 -14.14
CA GLY A 345 30.87 -0.19 -15.19
C GLY A 345 31.59 1.11 -15.49
N THR A 346 32.74 1.24 -14.94
CA THR A 346 33.87 2.15 -15.20
C THR A 346 34.24 3.07 -14.06
N GLY A 347 35.36 2.81 -13.42
CA GLY A 347 35.94 3.78 -12.49
C GLY A 347 37.13 3.27 -11.64
N ASP A 348 38.10 2.59 -12.23
CA ASP A 348 39.45 2.53 -11.68
C ASP A 348 40.05 3.94 -11.70
N GLY A 349 40.04 4.63 -10.58
CA GLY A 349 40.68 5.96 -10.48
C GLY A 349 40.69 6.62 -9.11
N ALA A 350 39.70 6.30 -8.27
CA ALA A 350 39.52 7.01 -6.99
C ALA A 350 40.19 6.32 -5.79
N GLU A 351 40.58 5.08 -5.92
CA GLU A 351 41.19 4.30 -4.83
C GLU A 351 42.72 4.54 -4.73
N ALA A 352 43.37 4.88 -5.83
CA ALA A 352 44.79 5.19 -5.87
C ALA A 352 45.13 6.52 -5.16
N GLU A 353 44.24 7.50 -5.19
CA GLU A 353 44.47 8.83 -4.57
C GLU A 353 44.22 8.84 -3.06
N ARG A 354 43.45 7.90 -2.54
CA ARG A 354 43.25 7.74 -1.09
C ARG A 354 44.40 7.04 -0.39
N VAL A 355 45.05 6.10 -1.02
CA VAL A 355 46.19 5.38 -0.44
C VAL A 355 47.39 6.29 -0.35
N GLU A 356 47.66 7.14 -1.35
CA GLU A 356 48.78 8.07 -1.36
C GLU A 356 48.67 9.19 -0.32
N LYS A 357 47.42 9.58 0.05
CA LYS A 357 47.18 10.62 1.06
C LYS A 357 47.31 10.08 2.49
N THR A 358 47.10 8.80 2.70
CA THR A 358 47.21 8.15 4.03
C THR A 358 48.68 7.86 4.38
N GLU A 359 49.49 7.54 3.37
CA GLU A 359 50.93 7.32 3.58
C GLU A 359 51.74 8.61 3.86
N ARG A 360 51.29 9.75 3.36
CA ARG A 360 51.92 11.04 3.65
C ARG A 360 51.64 11.56 5.07
N THR A 361 50.55 11.19 5.70
CA THR A 361 50.19 11.64 7.06
C THR A 361 50.81 10.76 8.15
N ALA A 362 51.38 9.62 7.79
CA ALA A 362 52.06 8.72 8.72
C ALA A 362 53.59 8.94 8.79
N ALA A 363 54.13 9.85 7.95
CA ALA A 363 55.55 10.15 7.86
C ALA A 363 55.96 11.56 8.39
N GLU A 364 55.00 12.35 8.91
CA GLU A 364 55.23 13.54 9.75
C GLU A 364 54.70 13.27 11.18
#